data_21c000a0bdf6b0d07999893b15ac2b3f
#
_entry.id   21c000a0bdf6b0d07999893b15ac2b3f
#
_cell.length_a   1.000
_cell.length_b   1.000
_cell.length_c   1.000
_cell.angle_alpha   90.00
_cell.angle_beta   90.00
_cell.angle_gamma   90.00
#
_symmetry.space_group_name_H-M   'P 1'
#
loop_
_entity.id
_entity.type
_entity.pdbx_description
1 polymer ?
#
loop_
_entity_poly.entity_id
_entity_poly.type
_entity_poly.pdbx_seq_one_letter_code
_entity_poly.pdbx_strand_id
1 'polypeptide(L)'
;MTHRDVFVVSTARTAIGTFGGSLKDVPNTQLATTAVKAAIQRAGIAPDAVGHVVMGNVIPTDTKDAYLSRVAAIDAGCPIETPAFNVNRLCGSGLQAIISAAQAIGYGDCDVAVGGGSESMSRGPYFDQGARWGARMGDSKSIDYMLGILHDPWQKMHMGITAENVAERYKISREMQDQLALASQQRAAAAIAAGYFKEQIVPVEIATRKGTVLFQEDEHVRAATTLDVLAGMKPAFKKDGGTVTAGNASGINDGAAAVVLAAGDRVAALGLKPLARLVGYAHAGVDPAYMGIGPVPATQKVLQRTGLKVQDMDVIEANEAFAAQACAVVQELGLQPSKVNPNGSGISLGHPVGATGAIITTKAIAELHRTGGRYALVTMCIGGGQGIAAIFERV
;
A
#
# COMPACT_ATOMS: atom_id res chain seq x y z
N MET A 1 -16.54 -19.17 -19.79
CA MET A 1 -16.71 -19.08 -18.33
C MET A 1 -17.29 -17.70 -18.04
N THR A 2 -18.43 -17.60 -17.40
CA THR A 2 -19.01 -16.34 -16.93
C THR A 2 -18.09 -15.85 -15.79
N HIS A 3 -17.57 -14.63 -15.91
CA HIS A 3 -16.77 -14.00 -14.86
C HIS A 3 -17.64 -13.79 -13.63
N ARG A 4 -17.23 -14.33 -12.47
CA ARG A 4 -17.96 -14.19 -11.20
C ARG A 4 -17.72 -12.79 -10.63
N ASP A 5 -18.74 -12.16 -10.09
CA ASP A 5 -18.57 -10.95 -9.27
C ASP A 5 -17.77 -11.29 -8.00
N VAL A 6 -16.92 -10.35 -7.59
CA VAL A 6 -16.07 -10.51 -6.41
C VAL A 6 -16.35 -9.39 -5.42
N PHE A 7 -16.61 -9.78 -4.19
CA PHE A 7 -16.93 -8.87 -3.10
C PHE A 7 -15.84 -8.89 -2.01
N VAL A 8 -15.51 -7.74 -1.50
CA VAL A 8 -14.78 -7.57 -0.25
C VAL A 8 -15.74 -7.79 0.90
N VAL A 9 -15.42 -8.71 1.80
CA VAL A 9 -16.26 -9.05 2.95
C VAL A 9 -15.64 -8.64 4.28
N SER A 10 -14.33 -8.43 4.32
CA SER A 10 -13.64 -7.84 5.47
C SER A 10 -12.31 -7.23 5.09
N THR A 11 -11.82 -6.35 5.97
CA THR A 11 -10.48 -5.76 5.87
C THR A 11 -9.84 -5.66 7.26
N ALA A 12 -8.51 -5.74 7.30
CA ALA A 12 -7.73 -5.47 8.50
C ALA A 12 -6.36 -4.91 8.12
N ARG A 13 -5.81 -3.99 8.89
CA ARG A 13 -4.45 -3.51 8.77
C ARG A 13 -3.76 -3.39 10.11
N THR A 14 -2.47 -3.50 10.16
CA THR A 14 -1.70 -3.04 11.33
C THR A 14 -1.66 -1.51 11.34
N ALA A 15 -1.31 -0.92 12.45
CA ALA A 15 -0.77 0.43 12.45
C ALA A 15 0.56 0.45 11.66
N ILE A 16 0.94 1.61 11.14
CA ILE A 16 2.15 1.78 10.32
C ILE A 16 3.27 2.29 11.22
N GLY A 17 4.38 1.53 11.25
CA GLY A 17 5.60 1.90 11.98
C GLY A 17 6.53 2.79 11.15
N THR A 18 7.35 3.60 11.82
CA THR A 18 8.43 4.36 11.19
C THR A 18 9.68 3.50 11.02
N PHE A 19 10.56 3.90 10.13
CA PHE A 19 11.87 3.25 9.95
C PHE A 19 12.67 3.25 11.26
N GLY A 20 13.06 2.07 11.70
CA GLY A 20 13.76 1.87 12.98
C GLY A 20 12.88 2.13 14.21
N GLY A 21 11.55 2.27 14.03
CA GLY A 21 10.58 2.52 15.09
C GLY A 21 10.11 1.26 15.81
N SER A 22 8.86 1.29 16.26
CA SER A 22 8.28 0.25 17.13
C SER A 22 8.24 -1.14 16.47
N LEU A 23 8.07 -1.22 15.15
CA LEU A 23 7.98 -2.49 14.43
C LEU A 23 9.31 -3.06 13.93
N LYS A 24 10.44 -2.38 14.14
CA LYS A 24 11.76 -2.73 13.57
C LYS A 24 12.21 -4.17 13.83
N ASP A 25 11.83 -4.73 14.97
CA ASP A 25 12.24 -6.08 15.38
C ASP A 25 11.16 -7.13 15.15
N VAL A 26 9.98 -6.72 14.64
CA VAL A 26 8.85 -7.62 14.35
C VAL A 26 9.08 -8.29 12.99
N PRO A 27 9.10 -9.64 12.92
CA PRO A 27 9.23 -10.35 11.66
C PRO A 27 8.11 -10.00 10.67
N ASN A 28 8.46 -9.86 9.39
CA ASN A 28 7.49 -9.51 8.36
C ASN A 28 6.36 -10.57 8.24
N THR A 29 6.69 -11.85 8.43
CA THR A 29 5.71 -12.95 8.48
C THR A 29 4.73 -12.79 9.65
N GLN A 30 5.16 -12.26 10.80
CA GLN A 30 4.27 -11.99 11.94
C GLN A 30 3.28 -10.84 11.61
N LEU A 31 3.75 -9.77 10.96
CA LEU A 31 2.87 -8.69 10.51
C LEU A 31 1.83 -9.21 9.53
N ALA A 32 2.25 -10.00 8.54
CA ALA A 32 1.37 -10.62 7.56
C ALA A 32 0.32 -11.53 8.23
N THR A 33 0.75 -12.42 9.12
CA THR A 33 -0.14 -13.33 9.87
C THR A 33 -1.17 -12.57 10.70
N THR A 34 -0.73 -11.51 11.39
CA THR A 34 -1.62 -10.66 12.20
C THR A 34 -2.75 -10.05 11.35
N ALA A 35 -2.41 -9.49 10.18
CA ALA A 35 -3.39 -8.90 9.29
C ALA A 35 -4.34 -9.95 8.67
N VAL A 36 -3.81 -11.08 8.19
CA VAL A 36 -4.59 -12.17 7.58
C VAL A 36 -5.55 -12.79 8.59
N LYS A 37 -5.05 -13.13 9.78
CA LYS A 37 -5.87 -13.70 10.86
C LYS A 37 -6.99 -12.77 11.27
N ALA A 38 -6.70 -11.49 11.46
CA ALA A 38 -7.71 -10.50 11.82
C ALA A 38 -8.76 -10.31 10.70
N ALA A 39 -8.34 -10.29 9.43
CA ALA A 39 -9.28 -10.18 8.32
C ALA A 39 -10.22 -11.40 8.25
N ILE A 40 -9.71 -12.62 8.41
CA ILE A 40 -10.53 -13.86 8.46
C ILE A 40 -11.52 -13.80 9.63
N GLN A 41 -11.05 -13.43 10.82
CA GLN A 41 -11.91 -13.30 12.00
C GLN A 41 -13.02 -12.26 11.82
N ARG A 42 -12.70 -11.11 11.24
CA ARG A 42 -13.68 -10.04 10.95
C ARG A 42 -14.68 -10.42 9.87
N ALA A 43 -14.31 -11.30 8.94
CA ALA A 43 -15.23 -11.86 7.96
C ALA A 43 -16.27 -12.81 8.60
N GLY A 44 -16.00 -13.28 9.82
CA GLY A 44 -16.87 -14.25 10.51
C GLY A 44 -16.83 -15.64 9.89
N ILE A 45 -15.75 -15.98 9.18
CA ILE A 45 -15.56 -17.29 8.55
C ILE A 45 -14.54 -18.14 9.32
N ALA A 46 -14.68 -19.45 9.22
CA ALA A 46 -13.63 -20.35 9.66
C ALA A 46 -12.44 -20.31 8.65
N PRO A 47 -11.19 -20.45 9.12
CA PRO A 47 -10.02 -20.39 8.24
C PRO A 47 -10.00 -21.43 7.12
N ASP A 48 -10.69 -22.55 7.28
CA ASP A 48 -10.84 -23.62 6.27
C ASP A 48 -11.70 -23.21 5.07
N ALA A 49 -12.48 -22.15 5.19
CA ALA A 49 -13.19 -21.56 4.05
C ALA A 49 -12.27 -20.83 3.07
N VAL A 50 -11.04 -20.50 3.47
CA VAL A 50 -10.08 -19.76 2.63
C VAL A 50 -9.41 -20.71 1.64
N GLY A 51 -9.74 -20.57 0.36
CA GLY A 51 -9.18 -21.40 -0.70
C GLY A 51 -7.92 -20.87 -1.36
N HIS A 52 -7.52 -19.59 -1.11
CA HIS A 52 -6.30 -19.03 -1.66
C HIS A 52 -5.81 -17.82 -0.86
N VAL A 53 -4.47 -17.65 -0.74
CA VAL A 53 -3.87 -16.48 -0.07
C VAL A 53 -2.79 -15.85 -0.97
N VAL A 54 -2.89 -14.56 -1.22
CA VAL A 54 -1.91 -13.79 -2.00
C VAL A 54 -1.46 -12.58 -1.20
N MET A 55 -0.16 -12.44 -0.95
CA MET A 55 0.39 -11.29 -0.24
C MET A 55 1.46 -10.58 -1.07
N GLY A 56 1.39 -9.25 -1.09
CA GLY A 56 2.42 -8.39 -1.64
C GLY A 56 3.62 -8.29 -0.67
N ASN A 57 4.81 -8.49 -1.19
CA ASN A 57 6.07 -8.26 -0.48
C ASN A 57 7.15 -7.89 -1.49
N VAL A 58 7.93 -6.88 -1.19
CA VAL A 58 8.99 -6.36 -2.07
C VAL A 58 10.37 -6.64 -1.51
N ILE A 59 10.54 -6.47 -0.21
CA ILE A 59 11.82 -6.61 0.50
C ILE A 59 11.75 -7.86 1.37
N PRO A 60 12.30 -8.99 0.93
CA PRO A 60 12.47 -10.15 1.81
C PRO A 60 13.51 -9.82 2.88
N THR A 61 13.12 -9.95 4.15
CA THR A 61 13.95 -9.61 5.31
C THR A 61 14.53 -10.83 6.01
N ASP A 62 13.98 -11.98 5.68
CA ASP A 62 14.34 -13.29 6.23
C ASP A 62 14.09 -14.37 5.15
N THR A 63 14.68 -15.54 5.31
CA THR A 63 14.47 -16.67 4.40
C THR A 63 12.99 -17.14 4.38
N LYS A 64 12.25 -16.95 5.47
CA LYS A 64 10.83 -17.25 5.56
C LYS A 64 9.97 -16.34 4.68
N ASP A 65 10.45 -15.15 4.35
CA ASP A 65 9.69 -14.19 3.52
C ASP A 65 9.54 -14.68 2.07
N ALA A 66 10.40 -15.59 1.62
CA ALA A 66 10.18 -16.32 0.36
C ALA A 66 8.84 -17.08 0.35
N TYR A 67 8.33 -17.44 1.52
CA TYR A 67 7.07 -18.13 1.75
C TYR A 67 6.03 -17.26 2.47
N LEU A 68 6.17 -15.94 2.45
CA LEU A 68 5.39 -15.01 3.28
C LEU A 68 3.89 -15.33 3.28
N SER A 69 3.27 -15.44 2.09
CA SER A 69 1.84 -15.74 1.95
C SER A 69 1.47 -17.09 2.53
N ARG A 70 2.35 -18.08 2.31
CA ARG A 70 2.12 -19.45 2.81
C ARG A 70 2.25 -19.51 4.33
N VAL A 71 3.25 -18.85 4.90
CA VAL A 71 3.41 -18.73 6.37
C VAL A 71 2.21 -18.01 6.96
N ALA A 72 1.80 -16.87 6.39
CA ALA A 72 0.64 -16.13 6.87
C ALA A 72 -0.66 -16.96 6.81
N ALA A 73 -0.86 -17.75 5.76
CA ALA A 73 -2.02 -18.63 5.64
C ALA A 73 -2.05 -19.70 6.75
N ILE A 74 -0.97 -20.45 6.91
CA ILE A 74 -0.88 -21.55 7.89
C ILE A 74 -0.97 -21.01 9.32
N ASP A 75 -0.20 -19.96 9.64
CA ASP A 75 -0.17 -19.39 10.98
C ASP A 75 -1.48 -18.63 11.34
N ALA A 76 -2.28 -18.25 10.32
CA ALA A 76 -3.64 -17.74 10.52
C ALA A 76 -4.68 -18.86 10.71
N GLY A 77 -4.29 -20.13 10.56
CA GLY A 77 -5.13 -21.31 10.77
C GLY A 77 -5.77 -21.89 9.49
N CYS A 78 -5.38 -21.42 8.31
CA CYS A 78 -5.85 -22.04 7.07
C CYS A 78 -5.33 -23.47 6.92
N PRO A 79 -6.07 -24.36 6.24
CA PRO A 79 -5.64 -25.73 5.99
C PRO A 79 -4.31 -25.81 5.21
N ILE A 80 -3.63 -26.94 5.35
CA ILE A 80 -2.40 -27.20 4.59
C ILE A 80 -2.64 -27.31 3.08
N GLU A 81 -3.86 -27.55 2.67
CA GLU A 81 -4.32 -27.59 1.28
C GLU A 81 -4.48 -26.21 0.66
N THR A 82 -4.61 -25.15 1.46
CA THR A 82 -4.80 -23.77 0.95
C THR A 82 -3.53 -23.29 0.21
N PRO A 83 -3.55 -23.15 -1.12
CA PRO A 83 -2.41 -22.63 -1.86
C PRO A 83 -2.17 -21.15 -1.55
N ALA A 84 -0.91 -20.71 -1.69
CA ALA A 84 -0.54 -19.32 -1.48
C ALA A 84 0.68 -18.95 -2.32
N PHE A 85 0.76 -17.67 -2.75
CA PHE A 85 1.96 -17.14 -3.41
C PHE A 85 2.20 -15.66 -3.07
N ASN A 86 3.46 -15.26 -3.11
CA ASN A 86 3.86 -13.86 -2.97
C ASN A 86 3.80 -13.16 -4.32
N VAL A 87 3.44 -11.86 -4.33
CA VAL A 87 3.53 -11.03 -5.52
C VAL A 87 4.41 -9.81 -5.25
N ASN A 88 5.27 -9.49 -6.22
CA ASN A 88 6.07 -8.28 -6.23
C ASN A 88 5.75 -7.45 -7.48
N ARG A 89 5.06 -6.34 -7.27
CA ARG A 89 4.85 -5.25 -8.23
C ARG A 89 5.30 -3.93 -7.58
N LEU A 90 6.40 -3.96 -6.84
CA LEU A 90 6.89 -2.83 -6.05
C LEU A 90 5.76 -2.18 -5.24
N CYS A 91 5.63 -0.85 -5.29
CA CYS A 91 4.61 -0.12 -4.52
C CYS A 91 3.17 -0.62 -4.75
N GLY A 92 2.87 -1.20 -5.92
CA GLY A 92 1.55 -1.74 -6.27
C GLY A 92 1.27 -3.15 -5.76
N SER A 93 2.20 -3.81 -5.05
CA SER A 93 2.08 -5.24 -4.68
C SER A 93 0.84 -5.57 -3.87
N GLY A 94 0.49 -4.76 -2.87
CA GLY A 94 -0.68 -5.01 -2.03
C GLY A 94 -2.00 -4.95 -2.81
N LEU A 95 -2.16 -3.97 -3.70
CA LEU A 95 -3.34 -3.90 -4.56
C LEU A 95 -3.33 -5.00 -5.62
N GLN A 96 -2.14 -5.35 -6.17
CA GLN A 96 -2.01 -6.48 -7.09
C GLN A 96 -2.39 -7.80 -6.42
N ALA A 97 -2.01 -8.01 -5.17
CA ALA A 97 -2.38 -9.21 -4.41
C ALA A 97 -3.90 -9.35 -4.26
N ILE A 98 -4.60 -8.26 -3.95
CA ILE A 98 -6.08 -8.23 -3.91
C ILE A 98 -6.66 -8.58 -5.30
N ILE A 99 -6.13 -7.98 -6.37
CA ILE A 99 -6.55 -8.28 -7.74
C ILE A 99 -6.28 -9.74 -8.11
N SER A 100 -5.12 -10.30 -7.75
CA SER A 100 -4.78 -11.69 -8.05
C SER A 100 -5.67 -12.67 -7.28
N ALA A 101 -5.98 -12.38 -6.02
CA ALA A 101 -6.96 -13.14 -5.24
C ALA A 101 -8.37 -13.07 -5.87
N ALA A 102 -8.78 -11.86 -6.33
CA ALA A 102 -10.05 -11.70 -7.05
C ALA A 102 -10.09 -12.47 -8.39
N GLN A 103 -8.95 -12.53 -9.09
CA GLN A 103 -8.82 -13.32 -10.32
C GLN A 103 -9.00 -14.81 -10.05
N ALA A 104 -8.38 -15.37 -9.01
CA ALA A 104 -8.56 -16.77 -8.61
C ALA A 104 -10.05 -17.10 -8.36
N ILE A 105 -10.77 -16.20 -7.65
CA ILE A 105 -12.23 -16.34 -7.45
C ILE A 105 -12.98 -16.25 -8.78
N GLY A 106 -12.65 -15.24 -9.60
CA GLY A 106 -13.31 -14.99 -10.88
C GLY A 106 -13.20 -16.15 -11.87
N TYR A 107 -12.07 -16.87 -11.84
CA TYR A 107 -11.84 -18.09 -12.65
C TYR A 107 -12.40 -19.37 -12.01
N GLY A 108 -12.84 -19.32 -10.75
CA GLY A 108 -13.44 -20.45 -10.08
C GLY A 108 -12.45 -21.38 -9.37
N ASP A 109 -11.21 -20.94 -9.16
CA ASP A 109 -10.20 -21.71 -8.41
C ASP A 109 -10.60 -21.87 -6.93
N CYS A 110 -11.31 -20.88 -6.39
CA CYS A 110 -11.85 -20.89 -5.03
C CYS A 110 -13.07 -19.96 -4.90
N ASP A 111 -13.82 -20.12 -3.80
CA ASP A 111 -14.97 -19.28 -3.46
C ASP A 111 -14.58 -18.09 -2.57
N VAL A 112 -13.55 -18.27 -1.74
CA VAL A 112 -13.03 -17.26 -0.80
C VAL A 112 -11.51 -17.18 -0.92
N ALA A 113 -10.97 -15.99 -0.98
CA ALA A 113 -9.53 -15.75 -1.01
C ALA A 113 -9.13 -14.56 -0.12
N VAL A 114 -7.88 -14.54 0.29
CA VAL A 114 -7.27 -13.40 0.97
C VAL A 114 -6.26 -12.74 0.04
N GLY A 115 -6.39 -11.43 -0.16
CA GLY A 115 -5.41 -10.60 -0.83
C GLY A 115 -4.88 -9.53 0.13
N GLY A 116 -3.59 -9.29 0.14
CA GLY A 116 -3.03 -8.31 1.07
C GLY A 116 -1.59 -7.93 0.76
N GLY A 117 -0.90 -7.40 1.75
CA GLY A 117 0.53 -7.11 1.66
C GLY A 117 1.16 -6.87 3.02
N SER A 118 2.44 -7.17 3.13
CA SER A 118 3.22 -6.93 4.33
C SER A 118 4.64 -6.50 3.94
N GLU A 119 5.13 -5.49 4.61
CA GLU A 119 6.47 -4.97 4.39
C GLU A 119 7.13 -4.56 5.70
N SER A 120 8.38 -4.93 5.86
CA SER A 120 9.24 -4.44 6.93
C SER A 120 10.49 -3.83 6.30
N MET A 121 10.40 -2.53 5.98
CA MET A 121 11.51 -1.80 5.37
C MET A 121 12.64 -1.58 6.39
N SER A 122 12.32 -1.52 7.68
CA SER A 122 13.30 -1.44 8.77
C SER A 122 14.25 -2.65 8.83
N ARG A 123 13.81 -3.79 8.32
CA ARG A 123 14.59 -5.05 8.30
C ARG A 123 15.21 -5.34 6.94
N GLY A 124 15.19 -4.38 6.01
CA GLY A 124 15.75 -4.55 4.68
C GLY A 124 17.21 -5.08 4.76
N PRO A 125 17.53 -6.20 4.09
CA PRO A 125 18.83 -6.82 4.22
C PRO A 125 19.89 -6.06 3.43
N TYR A 126 21.14 -6.28 3.82
CA TYR A 126 22.30 -6.05 2.97
C TYR A 126 22.71 -7.35 2.32
N PHE A 127 23.09 -7.35 1.04
CA PHE A 127 23.61 -8.54 0.39
C PHE A 127 25.00 -8.31 -0.22
N ASP A 128 25.79 -9.36 -0.19
CA ASP A 128 27.12 -9.42 -0.76
C ASP A 128 27.16 -10.41 -1.92
N GLN A 129 27.36 -9.91 -3.14
CA GLN A 129 27.40 -10.72 -4.35
C GLN A 129 28.66 -11.61 -4.42
N GLY A 130 29.75 -11.20 -3.77
CA GLY A 130 31.04 -11.92 -3.77
C GLY A 130 31.11 -13.04 -2.74
N ALA A 131 30.36 -12.96 -1.64
CA ALA A 131 30.47 -13.84 -0.49
C ALA A 131 30.29 -15.32 -0.83
N ARG A 132 29.37 -15.68 -1.74
CA ARG A 132 29.10 -17.08 -2.15
C ARG A 132 30.33 -17.77 -2.73
N TRP A 133 31.20 -17.04 -3.39
CA TRP A 133 32.41 -17.56 -4.05
C TRP A 133 33.67 -17.18 -3.33
N GLY A 134 33.57 -16.64 -2.09
CA GLY A 134 34.69 -16.42 -1.17
C GLY A 134 35.48 -15.14 -1.39
N ALA A 135 34.96 -14.17 -2.17
CA ALA A 135 35.62 -12.86 -2.38
C ALA A 135 37.17 -12.95 -2.49
N ARG A 136 37.65 -13.79 -3.39
CA ARG A 136 39.03 -14.34 -3.42
C ARG A 136 40.16 -13.29 -3.43
N MET A 137 39.90 -12.08 -3.91
CA MET A 137 40.88 -10.99 -3.99
C MET A 137 40.16 -9.65 -4.13
N GLY A 138 40.58 -8.65 -3.36
CA GLY A 138 39.99 -7.31 -3.31
C GLY A 138 38.86 -7.15 -2.30
N ASP A 139 38.25 -5.95 -2.26
CA ASP A 139 37.22 -5.60 -1.30
C ASP A 139 35.86 -6.26 -1.67
N SER A 140 35.10 -6.69 -0.66
CA SER A 140 33.70 -7.07 -0.80
C SER A 140 32.79 -5.86 -0.56
N LYS A 141 31.71 -5.75 -1.31
CA LYS A 141 30.71 -4.68 -1.17
C LYS A 141 29.42 -5.24 -0.62
N SER A 142 29.01 -4.71 0.52
CA SER A 142 27.68 -4.91 1.07
C SER A 142 26.73 -3.88 0.47
N ILE A 143 25.67 -4.36 -0.22
CA ILE A 143 24.70 -3.54 -0.94
C ILE A 143 23.42 -3.48 -0.13
N ASP A 144 22.96 -2.27 0.22
CA ASP A 144 21.68 -2.05 0.87
C ASP A 144 20.53 -2.36 -0.11
N TYR A 145 19.80 -3.46 0.15
CA TYR A 145 18.69 -3.88 -0.71
C TYR A 145 17.51 -2.92 -0.64
N MET A 146 17.22 -2.36 0.54
CA MET A 146 16.14 -1.39 0.74
C MET A 146 16.37 -0.13 -0.08
N LEU A 147 17.58 0.45 -0.04
CA LEU A 147 17.91 1.58 -0.91
C LEU A 147 17.97 1.16 -2.38
N GLY A 148 18.38 -0.07 -2.67
CA GLY A 148 18.48 -0.61 -4.03
C GLY A 148 17.14 -0.60 -4.76
N ILE A 149 16.04 -0.99 -4.09
CA ILE A 149 14.70 -1.00 -4.70
C ILE A 149 14.11 0.41 -4.92
N LEU A 150 14.68 1.42 -4.25
CA LEU A 150 14.29 2.82 -4.42
C LEU A 150 15.08 3.52 -5.55
N HIS A 151 15.89 2.76 -6.30
CA HIS A 151 16.59 3.25 -7.49
C HIS A 151 16.04 2.60 -8.75
N ASP A 152 15.89 3.42 -9.78
CA ASP A 152 15.56 2.94 -11.11
C ASP A 152 16.68 2.04 -11.67
N PRO A 153 16.35 0.84 -12.19
CA PRO A 153 17.39 -0.11 -12.61
C PRO A 153 18.13 0.30 -13.89
N TRP A 154 17.57 1.16 -14.73
CA TRP A 154 18.18 1.60 -15.99
C TRP A 154 19.08 2.81 -15.81
N GLN A 155 18.55 3.89 -15.27
CA GLN A 155 19.28 5.15 -15.09
C GLN A 155 19.91 5.28 -13.69
N LYS A 156 19.63 4.33 -12.81
CA LYS A 156 20.10 4.31 -11.40
C LYS A 156 19.75 5.57 -10.63
N MET A 157 18.65 6.23 -11.02
CA MET A 157 18.11 7.38 -10.31
C MET A 157 17.31 6.92 -9.09
N HIS A 158 17.51 7.59 -7.97
CA HIS A 158 16.61 7.43 -6.82
C HIS A 158 15.18 7.88 -7.19
N MET A 159 14.15 7.22 -6.64
CA MET A 159 12.75 7.58 -6.91
C MET A 159 12.42 9.05 -6.63
N GLY A 160 13.14 9.70 -5.69
CA GLY A 160 13.04 11.14 -5.43
C GLY A 160 13.48 12.00 -6.62
N ILE A 161 14.45 11.55 -7.42
CA ILE A 161 14.84 12.24 -8.67
C ILE A 161 13.72 12.12 -9.71
N THR A 162 13.06 10.97 -9.80
CA THR A 162 11.89 10.84 -10.70
C THR A 162 10.74 11.76 -10.28
N ALA A 163 10.60 12.04 -8.97
CA ALA A 163 9.63 13.01 -8.46
C ALA A 163 10.03 14.46 -8.82
N GLU A 164 11.31 14.82 -8.78
CA GLU A 164 11.81 16.10 -9.29
C GLU A 164 11.54 16.26 -10.79
N ASN A 165 11.74 15.20 -11.59
CA ASN A 165 11.41 15.19 -13.01
C ASN A 165 9.91 15.46 -13.24
N VAL A 166 9.03 14.85 -12.44
CA VAL A 166 7.59 15.11 -12.49
C VAL A 166 7.28 16.55 -12.11
N ALA A 167 7.90 17.07 -11.03
CA ALA A 167 7.70 18.46 -10.61
C ALA A 167 8.06 19.45 -11.73
N GLU A 168 9.19 19.25 -12.38
CA GLU A 168 9.66 20.10 -13.49
C GLU A 168 8.72 20.01 -14.69
N ARG A 169 8.38 18.81 -15.14
CA ARG A 169 7.54 18.57 -16.33
C ARG A 169 6.12 19.09 -16.18
N TYR A 170 5.52 18.89 -15.01
CA TYR A 170 4.13 19.28 -14.72
C TYR A 170 4.01 20.62 -13.99
N LYS A 171 5.14 21.34 -13.83
CA LYS A 171 5.21 22.67 -13.20
C LYS A 171 4.65 22.68 -11.78
N ILE A 172 4.92 21.65 -11.01
CA ILE A 172 4.53 21.55 -9.61
C ILE A 172 5.57 22.28 -8.76
N SER A 173 5.18 23.44 -8.19
CA SER A 173 6.08 24.23 -7.38
C SER A 173 6.36 23.59 -6.01
N ARG A 174 7.39 24.09 -5.31
CA ARG A 174 7.72 23.69 -3.94
C ARG A 174 6.56 24.00 -2.99
N GLU A 175 5.92 25.15 -3.14
CA GLU A 175 4.79 25.58 -2.32
C GLU A 175 3.58 24.65 -2.48
N MET A 176 3.27 24.24 -3.71
CA MET A 176 2.20 23.25 -3.96
C MET A 176 2.48 21.92 -3.26
N GLN A 177 3.72 21.46 -3.30
CA GLN A 177 4.14 20.25 -2.63
C GLN A 177 4.03 20.35 -1.11
N ASP A 178 4.51 21.44 -0.53
CA ASP A 178 4.47 21.65 0.92
C ASP A 178 3.03 21.87 1.43
N GLN A 179 2.16 22.51 0.66
CA GLN A 179 0.73 22.64 0.97
C GLN A 179 0.02 21.29 0.99
N LEU A 180 0.31 20.41 0.02
CA LEU A 180 -0.24 19.06 -0.01
C LEU A 180 0.27 18.24 1.18
N ALA A 181 1.56 18.33 1.49
CA ALA A 181 2.16 17.63 2.62
C ALA A 181 1.55 18.08 3.97
N LEU A 182 1.37 19.39 4.17
CA LEU A 182 0.68 19.93 5.35
C LEU A 182 -0.76 19.40 5.43
N ALA A 183 -1.51 19.46 4.33
CA ALA A 183 -2.89 18.97 4.30
C ALA A 183 -2.96 17.46 4.62
N SER A 184 -2.03 16.65 4.12
CA SER A 184 -1.94 15.22 4.44
C SER A 184 -1.73 14.99 5.94
N GLN A 185 -0.79 15.71 6.57
CA GLN A 185 -0.53 15.62 8.02
C GLN A 185 -1.76 16.03 8.85
N GLN A 186 -2.39 17.15 8.49
CA GLN A 186 -3.58 17.65 9.20
C GLN A 186 -4.75 16.68 9.09
N ARG A 187 -5.00 16.11 7.91
CA ARG A 187 -6.06 15.11 7.69
C ARG A 187 -5.82 13.83 8.48
N ALA A 188 -4.58 13.32 8.47
CA ALA A 188 -4.24 12.13 9.25
C ALA A 188 -4.39 12.36 10.76
N ALA A 189 -3.90 13.49 11.28
CA ALA A 189 -4.04 13.85 12.69
C ALA A 189 -5.51 13.99 13.09
N ALA A 190 -6.34 14.64 12.27
CA ALA A 190 -7.77 14.77 12.50
C ALA A 190 -8.49 13.40 12.48
N ALA A 191 -8.14 12.52 11.53
CA ALA A 191 -8.70 11.18 11.44
C ALA A 191 -8.35 10.31 12.66
N ILE A 192 -7.10 10.39 13.15
CA ILE A 192 -6.66 9.71 14.38
C ILE A 192 -7.46 10.22 15.57
N ALA A 193 -7.55 11.55 15.74
CA ALA A 193 -8.29 12.17 16.86
C ALA A 193 -9.79 11.80 16.82
N ALA A 194 -10.39 11.71 15.64
CA ALA A 194 -11.77 11.29 15.44
C ALA A 194 -11.98 9.76 15.56
N GLY A 195 -10.91 8.96 15.64
CA GLY A 195 -10.98 7.52 15.78
C GLY A 195 -11.31 6.77 14.49
N TYR A 196 -11.18 7.38 13.31
CA TYR A 196 -11.56 6.77 12.01
C TYR A 196 -10.76 5.53 11.65
N PHE A 197 -9.59 5.31 12.27
CA PHE A 197 -8.74 4.15 12.03
C PHE A 197 -8.94 3.00 13.02
N LYS A 198 -9.68 3.21 14.11
CA LYS A 198 -9.81 2.22 15.21
C LYS A 198 -10.32 0.86 14.72
N GLU A 199 -11.35 0.86 13.88
CA GLU A 199 -11.92 -0.39 13.36
C GLU A 199 -11.08 -1.03 12.25
N GLN A 200 -10.19 -0.25 11.61
CA GLN A 200 -9.29 -0.76 10.58
C GLN A 200 -8.09 -1.49 11.19
N ILE A 201 -7.55 -0.93 12.28
CA ILE A 201 -6.31 -1.38 12.90
C ILE A 201 -6.54 -2.64 13.73
N VAL A 202 -5.64 -3.61 13.56
CA VAL A 202 -5.44 -4.75 14.47
C VAL A 202 -4.14 -4.51 15.24
N PRO A 203 -4.14 -4.60 16.59
CA PRO A 203 -2.94 -4.45 17.37
C PRO A 203 -1.87 -5.49 17.03
N VAL A 204 -0.61 -5.07 16.98
CA VAL A 204 0.54 -5.95 16.89
C VAL A 204 1.13 -6.13 18.29
N GLU A 205 1.24 -7.36 18.76
CA GLU A 205 1.89 -7.69 20.00
C GLU A 205 3.40 -7.66 19.85
N ILE A 206 4.07 -6.83 20.64
CA ILE A 206 5.53 -6.68 20.66
C ILE A 206 6.05 -7.16 22.01
N ALA A 207 6.82 -8.25 21.99
CA ALA A 207 7.51 -8.72 23.19
C ALA A 207 8.65 -7.76 23.57
N THR A 208 8.65 -7.28 24.79
CA THR A 208 9.70 -6.44 25.34
C THR A 208 10.26 -7.06 26.63
N ARG A 209 11.40 -6.56 27.12
CA ARG A 209 11.95 -7.01 28.42
C ARG A 209 11.02 -6.76 29.61
N LYS A 210 10.05 -5.85 29.46
CA LYS A 210 9.08 -5.45 30.52
C LYS A 210 7.71 -6.09 30.31
N GLY A 211 7.53 -6.98 29.34
CA GLY A 211 6.25 -7.60 28.98
C GLY A 211 5.83 -7.27 27.56
N THR A 212 4.61 -7.65 27.21
CA THR A 212 4.04 -7.40 25.88
C THR A 212 3.46 -5.98 25.80
N VAL A 213 3.79 -5.27 24.72
CA VAL A 213 3.23 -3.96 24.36
C VAL A 213 2.36 -4.13 23.13
N LEU A 214 1.22 -3.48 23.07
CA LEU A 214 0.35 -3.45 21.90
C LEU A 214 0.68 -2.22 21.05
N PHE A 215 1.11 -2.44 19.82
CA PHE A 215 1.30 -1.38 18.83
C PHE A 215 0.02 -1.24 18.00
N GLN A 216 -0.68 -0.11 18.12
CA GLN A 216 -2.02 0.07 17.55
C GLN A 216 -2.30 1.50 17.05
N GLU A 217 -1.28 2.36 16.95
CA GLU A 217 -1.40 3.73 16.42
C GLU A 217 -0.39 3.97 15.34
N ASP A 218 -0.80 4.67 14.26
CA ASP A 218 0.09 5.03 13.14
C ASP A 218 1.18 5.99 13.63
N GLU A 219 2.44 5.54 13.62
CA GLU A 219 3.57 6.19 14.29
C GLU A 219 4.17 7.36 13.49
N HIS A 220 3.89 7.41 12.18
CA HIS A 220 4.56 8.34 11.26
C HIS A 220 3.99 9.77 11.29
N VAL A 221 2.76 9.97 11.74
CA VAL A 221 2.04 11.25 11.70
C VAL A 221 2.73 12.32 12.55
N ARG A 222 2.89 13.51 11.96
CA ARG A 222 3.50 14.68 12.61
C ARG A 222 2.49 15.83 12.69
N ALA A 223 1.60 15.74 13.66
CA ALA A 223 0.49 16.69 13.85
C ALA A 223 0.94 18.15 14.04
N ALA A 224 2.16 18.39 14.51
CA ALA A 224 2.73 19.74 14.71
C ALA A 224 3.38 20.35 13.45
N THR A 225 3.25 19.72 12.28
CA THR A 225 3.80 20.25 11.02
C THR A 225 3.17 21.59 10.66
N THR A 226 4.00 22.56 10.24
CA THR A 226 3.57 23.85 9.71
C THR A 226 4.21 24.14 8.36
N LEU A 227 3.66 25.10 7.60
CA LEU A 227 4.26 25.52 6.32
C LEU A 227 5.67 26.07 6.52
N ASP A 228 5.93 26.83 7.59
CA ASP A 228 7.25 27.40 7.86
C ASP A 228 8.30 26.31 8.08
N VAL A 229 7.92 25.23 8.80
CA VAL A 229 8.80 24.07 9.01
C VAL A 229 9.09 23.39 7.67
N LEU A 230 8.08 23.15 6.83
CA LEU A 230 8.25 22.54 5.52
C LEU A 230 9.10 23.41 4.60
N ALA A 231 8.81 24.71 4.51
CA ALA A 231 9.54 25.68 3.67
C ALA A 231 11.03 25.75 4.04
N GLY A 232 11.35 25.61 5.34
CA GLY A 232 12.74 25.61 5.84
C GLY A 232 13.52 24.32 5.51
N MET A 233 12.88 23.24 5.03
CA MET A 233 13.57 21.99 4.71
C MET A 233 14.38 22.09 3.43
N LYS A 234 15.58 21.51 3.45
CA LYS A 234 16.47 21.44 2.27
C LYS A 234 15.98 20.34 1.31
N PRO A 235 16.16 20.53 -0.01
CA PRO A 235 15.95 19.45 -0.98
C PRO A 235 16.79 18.21 -0.64
N ALA A 236 16.16 17.03 -0.75
CA ALA A 236 16.79 15.78 -0.34
C ALA A 236 17.54 15.07 -1.48
N PHE A 237 17.12 15.27 -2.73
CA PHE A 237 17.61 14.48 -3.87
C PHE A 237 18.36 15.31 -4.92
N LYS A 238 17.95 16.53 -5.17
CA LYS A 238 18.57 17.47 -6.15
C LYS A 238 19.04 18.71 -5.38
N LYS A 239 20.36 18.87 -5.24
CA LYS A 239 20.95 19.94 -4.41
C LYS A 239 20.58 21.33 -4.88
N ASP A 240 20.71 21.57 -6.21
CA ASP A 240 20.46 22.87 -6.82
C ASP A 240 19.10 22.87 -7.52
N GLY A 241 18.21 23.75 -7.07
CA GLY A 241 16.86 23.88 -7.63
C GLY A 241 15.92 22.71 -7.37
N GLY A 242 16.25 21.81 -6.44
CA GLY A 242 15.37 20.73 -6.03
C GLY A 242 14.19 21.22 -5.20
N THR A 243 13.08 20.48 -5.26
CA THR A 243 11.82 20.80 -4.60
C THR A 243 11.33 19.71 -3.64
N VAL A 244 11.81 18.48 -3.84
CA VAL A 244 11.43 17.32 -3.03
C VAL A 244 12.26 17.28 -1.74
N THR A 245 11.58 17.22 -0.60
CA THR A 245 12.21 17.23 0.73
C THR A 245 11.72 16.02 1.54
N ALA A 246 12.35 15.77 2.69
CA ALA A 246 11.87 14.77 3.64
C ALA A 246 10.46 15.08 4.20
N GLY A 247 10.01 16.34 4.14
CA GLY A 247 8.69 16.74 4.63
C GLY A 247 7.57 16.58 3.59
N ASN A 248 7.90 16.54 2.30
CA ASN A 248 6.93 16.40 1.21
C ASN A 248 7.10 15.10 0.40
N ALA A 249 7.77 14.11 0.99
CA ALA A 249 7.91 12.74 0.51
C ALA A 249 7.37 11.76 1.56
N SER A 250 6.95 10.57 1.12
CA SER A 250 6.57 9.51 2.04
C SER A 250 7.78 8.99 2.82
N GLY A 251 7.53 8.39 3.98
CA GLY A 251 8.56 7.74 4.78
C GLY A 251 8.92 6.35 4.27
N ILE A 252 9.93 5.78 4.91
CA ILE A 252 10.29 4.36 4.91
C ILE A 252 9.57 3.75 6.10
N ASN A 253 8.76 2.71 5.90
CA ASN A 253 7.79 2.29 6.91
C ASN A 253 7.61 0.77 6.94
N ASP A 254 7.01 0.30 8.04
CA ASP A 254 6.68 -1.09 8.29
C ASP A 254 5.16 -1.24 8.49
N GLY A 255 4.55 -2.30 7.97
CA GLY A 255 3.14 -2.56 8.18
C GLY A 255 2.56 -3.65 7.28
N ALA A 256 1.33 -4.05 7.58
CA ALA A 256 0.60 -5.06 6.83
C ALA A 256 -0.88 -4.74 6.73
N ALA A 257 -1.53 -5.26 5.68
CA ALA A 257 -2.98 -5.27 5.56
C ALA A 257 -3.45 -6.50 4.78
N ALA A 258 -4.66 -6.95 5.06
CA ALA A 258 -5.31 -8.05 4.38
C ALA A 258 -6.79 -7.76 4.14
N VAL A 259 -7.30 -8.27 3.03
CA VAL A 259 -8.67 -8.13 2.55
C VAL A 259 -9.19 -9.52 2.25
N VAL A 260 -10.32 -9.92 2.84
CA VAL A 260 -11.01 -11.16 2.48
C VAL A 260 -11.98 -10.87 1.36
N LEU A 261 -11.90 -11.68 0.32
CA LEU A 261 -12.70 -11.61 -0.88
C LEU A 261 -13.57 -12.88 -1.00
N ALA A 262 -14.78 -12.71 -1.49
CA ALA A 262 -15.69 -13.85 -1.73
C ALA A 262 -16.39 -13.71 -3.09
N ALA A 263 -16.72 -14.85 -3.69
CA ALA A 263 -17.53 -14.92 -4.89
C ALA A 263 -18.96 -14.45 -4.60
N GLY A 264 -19.53 -13.63 -5.48
CA GLY A 264 -20.85 -13.03 -5.28
C GLY A 264 -21.98 -14.07 -5.18
N ASP A 265 -21.91 -15.14 -5.94
CA ASP A 265 -22.87 -16.27 -5.92
C ASP A 265 -22.77 -17.13 -4.64
N ARG A 266 -21.71 -16.91 -3.81
CA ARG A 266 -21.48 -17.65 -2.57
C ARG A 266 -21.72 -16.80 -1.31
N VAL A 267 -21.78 -15.48 -1.44
CA VAL A 267 -21.90 -14.54 -0.30
C VAL A 267 -23.06 -14.92 0.62
N ALA A 268 -24.27 -15.13 0.05
CA ALA A 268 -25.46 -15.48 0.82
C ALA A 268 -25.33 -16.90 1.45
N ALA A 269 -24.83 -17.88 0.70
CA ALA A 269 -24.66 -19.25 1.18
C ALA A 269 -23.66 -19.39 2.32
N LEU A 270 -22.64 -18.49 2.35
CA LEU A 270 -21.63 -18.44 3.39
C LEU A 270 -22.02 -17.49 4.55
N GLY A 271 -23.21 -16.88 4.52
CA GLY A 271 -23.68 -15.94 5.53
C GLY A 271 -22.86 -14.65 5.65
N LEU A 272 -22.15 -14.28 4.57
CA LEU A 272 -21.24 -13.14 4.56
C LEU A 272 -22.00 -11.82 4.36
N LYS A 273 -21.43 -10.75 4.92
CA LYS A 273 -21.91 -9.38 4.72
C LYS A 273 -20.89 -8.65 3.83
N PRO A 274 -21.21 -8.43 2.55
CA PRO A 274 -20.27 -7.76 1.66
C PRO A 274 -20.14 -6.27 2.05
N LEU A 275 -18.91 -5.77 2.00
CA LEU A 275 -18.60 -4.35 2.23
C LEU A 275 -18.54 -3.58 0.91
N ALA A 276 -17.90 -4.18 -0.09
CA ALA A 276 -17.76 -3.55 -1.40
C ALA A 276 -17.61 -4.59 -2.50
N ARG A 277 -18.03 -4.25 -3.71
CA ARG A 277 -17.79 -5.03 -4.93
C ARG A 277 -16.55 -4.47 -5.66
N LEU A 278 -15.66 -5.33 -6.13
CA LEU A 278 -14.61 -4.94 -7.07
C LEU A 278 -15.24 -4.71 -8.45
N VAL A 279 -15.37 -3.45 -8.86
CA VAL A 279 -15.99 -3.07 -10.14
C VAL A 279 -15.05 -3.31 -11.31
N GLY A 280 -13.77 -3.01 -11.12
CA GLY A 280 -12.77 -3.20 -12.15
C GLY A 280 -11.39 -2.72 -11.72
N TYR A 281 -10.39 -3.06 -12.51
CA TYR A 281 -9.01 -2.67 -12.30
C TYR A 281 -8.26 -2.49 -13.63
N ALA A 282 -7.14 -1.77 -13.58
CA ALA A 282 -6.25 -1.63 -14.71
C ALA A 282 -4.79 -1.36 -14.29
N HIS A 283 -3.89 -1.66 -15.21
CA HIS A 283 -2.47 -1.39 -15.11
C HIS A 283 -2.02 -0.56 -16.30
N ALA A 284 -0.98 0.24 -16.09
CA ALA A 284 -0.35 1.00 -17.16
C ALA A 284 1.17 1.07 -16.95
N GLY A 285 1.91 1.15 -18.05
CA GLY A 285 3.32 1.51 -18.08
C GLY A 285 3.47 2.97 -18.48
N VAL A 286 4.51 3.63 -17.96
CA VAL A 286 4.97 4.98 -18.32
C VAL A 286 6.49 4.98 -18.36
N ASP A 287 7.09 6.05 -18.84
CA ASP A 287 8.54 6.25 -18.77
C ASP A 287 9.04 6.13 -17.31
N PRO A 288 10.01 5.25 -17.01
CA PRO A 288 10.56 5.07 -15.68
C PRO A 288 11.06 6.37 -15.04
N ALA A 289 11.61 7.29 -15.83
CA ALA A 289 12.07 8.59 -15.34
C ALA A 289 10.94 9.48 -14.79
N TYR A 290 9.68 9.13 -15.08
CA TYR A 290 8.45 9.81 -14.64
C TYR A 290 7.47 8.84 -13.98
N MET A 291 7.97 7.86 -13.23
CA MET A 291 7.14 6.80 -12.64
C MET A 291 5.93 7.33 -11.86
N GLY A 292 6.06 8.52 -11.26
CA GLY A 292 5.03 9.14 -10.44
C GLY A 292 3.71 9.40 -11.18
N ILE A 293 3.74 9.49 -12.53
CA ILE A 293 2.54 9.74 -13.33
C ILE A 293 1.78 8.45 -13.72
N GLY A 294 2.30 7.27 -13.36
CA GLY A 294 1.66 5.97 -13.65
C GLY A 294 0.18 5.84 -13.26
N PRO A 295 -0.29 6.45 -12.15
CA PRO A 295 -1.71 6.47 -11.78
C PRO A 295 -2.62 7.04 -12.87
N VAL A 296 -2.17 8.01 -13.66
CA VAL A 296 -3.00 8.68 -14.66
C VAL A 296 -3.49 7.70 -15.73
N PRO A 297 -2.65 7.06 -16.54
CA PRO A 297 -3.12 6.11 -17.55
C PRO A 297 -3.76 4.86 -16.93
N ALA A 298 -3.37 4.43 -15.72
CA ALA A 298 -4.02 3.32 -15.04
C ALA A 298 -5.47 3.65 -14.67
N THR A 299 -5.71 4.85 -14.11
CA THR A 299 -7.05 5.35 -13.76
C THR A 299 -7.90 5.56 -15.02
N GLN A 300 -7.37 6.19 -16.06
CA GLN A 300 -8.09 6.35 -17.33
C GLN A 300 -8.55 5.02 -17.92
N LYS A 301 -7.68 4.00 -17.88
CA LYS A 301 -8.02 2.65 -18.37
C LYS A 301 -9.12 1.98 -17.55
N VAL A 302 -9.09 2.07 -16.21
CA VAL A 302 -10.14 1.45 -15.40
C VAL A 302 -11.48 2.17 -15.56
N LEU A 303 -11.47 3.50 -15.64
CA LEU A 303 -12.68 4.28 -15.92
C LEU A 303 -13.27 3.91 -17.28
N GLN A 304 -12.46 3.81 -18.32
CA GLN A 304 -12.91 3.37 -19.65
C GLN A 304 -13.53 1.97 -19.61
N ARG A 305 -12.91 1.01 -18.90
CA ARG A 305 -13.40 -0.37 -18.79
C ARG A 305 -14.72 -0.49 -18.05
N THR A 306 -14.93 0.36 -17.04
CA THR A 306 -16.13 0.32 -16.19
C THR A 306 -17.26 1.24 -16.65
N GLY A 307 -16.98 2.13 -17.62
CA GLY A 307 -17.93 3.16 -18.08
C GLY A 307 -18.15 4.27 -17.05
N LEU A 308 -17.36 4.29 -15.95
CA LEU A 308 -17.44 5.31 -14.91
C LEU A 308 -16.56 6.52 -15.25
N LYS A 309 -16.87 7.64 -14.59
CA LYS A 309 -16.12 8.90 -14.69
C LYS A 309 -15.48 9.24 -13.35
N VAL A 310 -14.46 10.10 -13.36
CA VAL A 310 -13.81 10.60 -12.15
C VAL A 310 -14.80 11.25 -11.18
N GLN A 311 -15.80 11.95 -11.73
CA GLN A 311 -16.84 12.64 -10.95
C GLN A 311 -17.74 11.68 -10.16
N ASP A 312 -17.87 10.43 -10.61
CA ASP A 312 -18.65 9.40 -9.93
C ASP A 312 -17.97 8.89 -8.65
N MET A 313 -16.69 9.16 -8.48
CA MET A 313 -15.93 8.74 -7.30
C MET A 313 -16.29 9.62 -6.11
N ASP A 314 -16.65 9.00 -4.98
CA ASP A 314 -16.90 9.67 -3.70
C ASP A 314 -15.64 9.71 -2.84
N VAL A 315 -14.82 8.68 -2.91
CA VAL A 315 -13.54 8.55 -2.21
C VAL A 315 -12.45 8.19 -3.20
N ILE A 316 -11.30 8.86 -3.10
CA ILE A 316 -10.13 8.59 -3.92
C ILE A 316 -8.93 8.40 -2.98
N GLU A 317 -8.40 7.20 -2.93
CA GLU A 317 -7.12 6.92 -2.28
C GLU A 317 -6.04 6.83 -3.36
N ALA A 318 -5.32 7.93 -3.54
CA ALA A 318 -4.18 8.04 -4.44
C ALA A 318 -2.91 8.12 -3.60
N ASN A 319 -2.06 7.10 -3.63
CA ASN A 319 -0.88 7.06 -2.76
C ASN A 319 0.03 8.28 -2.97
N GLU A 320 0.45 8.88 -1.87
CA GLU A 320 1.35 10.02 -1.82
C GLU A 320 2.80 9.55 -1.61
N ALA A 321 3.40 8.93 -2.64
CA ALA A 321 4.82 8.57 -2.56
C ALA A 321 5.71 9.84 -2.47
N PHE A 322 5.33 10.87 -3.22
CA PHE A 322 5.90 12.22 -3.21
C PHE A 322 4.80 13.24 -3.48
N ALA A 323 4.85 14.39 -2.83
CA ALA A 323 3.87 15.45 -3.06
C ALA A 323 3.90 15.94 -4.52
N ALA A 324 5.08 16.02 -5.12
CA ALA A 324 5.24 16.38 -6.55
C ALA A 324 4.40 15.46 -7.45
N GLN A 325 4.50 14.14 -7.22
CA GLN A 325 3.74 13.13 -7.96
C GLN A 325 2.24 13.23 -7.67
N ALA A 326 1.85 13.38 -6.40
CA ALA A 326 0.44 13.44 -6.01
C ALA A 326 -0.25 14.68 -6.59
N CYS A 327 0.40 15.86 -6.55
CA CYS A 327 -0.11 17.08 -7.20
C CYS A 327 -0.30 16.89 -8.71
N ALA A 328 0.69 16.29 -9.40
CA ALA A 328 0.61 16.04 -10.84
C ALA A 328 -0.55 15.09 -11.18
N VAL A 329 -0.76 14.03 -10.41
CA VAL A 329 -1.87 13.08 -10.61
C VAL A 329 -3.23 13.76 -10.41
N VAL A 330 -3.38 14.59 -9.37
CA VAL A 330 -4.60 15.37 -9.10
C VAL A 330 -4.89 16.31 -10.28
N GLN A 331 -3.88 17.02 -10.78
CA GLN A 331 -3.99 17.95 -11.91
C GLN A 331 -4.39 17.22 -13.19
N GLU A 332 -3.67 16.17 -13.58
CA GLU A 332 -3.84 15.47 -14.86
C GLU A 332 -5.17 14.69 -14.95
N LEU A 333 -5.68 14.20 -13.83
CA LEU A 333 -6.96 13.51 -13.76
C LEU A 333 -8.13 14.45 -13.45
N GLY A 334 -7.89 15.72 -13.14
CA GLY A 334 -8.92 16.67 -12.72
C GLY A 334 -9.65 16.21 -11.45
N LEU A 335 -8.91 15.63 -10.49
CA LEU A 335 -9.48 15.13 -9.25
C LEU A 335 -9.94 16.28 -8.36
N GLN A 336 -11.08 16.10 -7.70
CA GLN A 336 -11.54 17.05 -6.69
C GLN A 336 -10.76 16.85 -5.39
N PRO A 337 -9.95 17.85 -4.93
CA PRO A 337 -9.03 17.66 -3.80
C PRO A 337 -9.69 17.26 -2.48
N SER A 338 -10.96 17.62 -2.26
CA SER A 338 -11.71 17.23 -1.06
C SER A 338 -12.05 15.73 -1.00
N LYS A 339 -12.07 15.05 -2.15
CA LYS A 339 -12.33 13.60 -2.25
C LYS A 339 -11.05 12.77 -2.24
N VAL A 340 -9.87 13.41 -2.41
CA VAL A 340 -8.57 12.73 -2.48
C VAL A 340 -7.95 12.64 -1.10
N ASN A 341 -7.62 11.42 -0.67
CA ASN A 341 -6.93 11.13 0.59
C ASN A 341 -7.56 11.87 1.79
N PRO A 342 -8.87 11.73 2.04
CA PRO A 342 -9.57 12.54 3.05
C PRO A 342 -9.01 12.37 4.46
N ASN A 343 -8.34 11.25 4.73
CA ASN A 343 -7.76 10.88 6.03
C ASN A 343 -6.22 10.79 5.98
N GLY A 344 -5.56 11.56 5.10
CA GLY A 344 -4.12 11.46 4.88
C GLY A 344 -3.71 10.23 4.06
N SER A 345 -2.44 10.15 3.66
CA SER A 345 -1.91 9.04 2.86
C SER A 345 -0.40 8.86 3.08
N GLY A 346 0.37 8.46 2.08
CA GLY A 346 1.77 8.07 2.21
C GLY A 346 2.69 9.08 2.89
N ILE A 347 2.50 10.38 2.70
CA ILE A 347 3.32 11.42 3.33
C ILE A 347 3.09 11.47 4.84
N SER A 348 1.84 11.38 5.28
CA SER A 348 1.49 11.49 6.70
C SER A 348 1.48 10.16 7.42
N LEU A 349 0.90 9.12 6.80
CA LEU A 349 0.74 7.80 7.44
C LEU A 349 1.93 6.88 7.20
N GLY A 350 2.67 7.07 6.09
CA GLY A 350 3.78 6.23 5.70
C GLY A 350 3.48 5.33 4.50
N HIS A 351 4.55 4.72 3.94
CA HIS A 351 4.48 3.94 2.71
C HIS A 351 5.27 2.62 2.81
N PRO A 352 4.79 1.63 3.58
CA PRO A 352 5.35 0.27 3.55
C PRO A 352 5.04 -0.34 2.17
N VAL A 353 6.03 -0.32 1.26
CA VAL A 353 5.81 -0.44 -0.19
C VAL A 353 4.96 -1.63 -0.61
N GLY A 354 5.23 -2.84 -0.11
CA GLY A 354 4.47 -4.04 -0.44
C GLY A 354 3.06 -4.11 0.16
N ALA A 355 2.81 -3.35 1.24
CA ALA A 355 1.55 -3.35 1.97
C ALA A 355 0.61 -2.21 1.57
N THR A 356 1.15 -1.09 1.07
CA THR A 356 0.41 0.16 0.89
C THR A 356 -0.86 -0.01 0.06
N GLY A 357 -0.83 -0.78 -1.02
CA GLY A 357 -2.03 -1.00 -1.85
C GLY A 357 -3.19 -1.62 -1.08
N ALA A 358 -2.92 -2.53 -0.14
CA ALA A 358 -3.93 -3.14 0.71
C ALA A 358 -4.37 -2.19 1.85
N ILE A 359 -3.44 -1.39 2.39
CA ILE A 359 -3.73 -0.37 3.41
C ILE A 359 -4.69 0.68 2.87
N ILE A 360 -4.39 1.26 1.71
CA ILE A 360 -5.26 2.30 1.13
C ILE A 360 -6.58 1.73 0.60
N THR A 361 -6.62 0.45 0.21
CA THR A 361 -7.90 -0.23 -0.09
C THR A 361 -8.77 -0.37 1.17
N THR A 362 -8.18 -0.77 2.30
CA THR A 362 -8.87 -0.82 3.61
C THR A 362 -9.41 0.56 3.99
N LYS A 363 -8.59 1.61 3.85
CA LYS A 363 -9.00 2.99 4.13
C LYS A 363 -10.14 3.45 3.22
N ALA A 364 -10.05 3.18 1.91
CA ALA A 364 -11.06 3.57 0.93
C ALA A 364 -12.43 2.95 1.25
N ILE A 365 -12.47 1.66 1.55
CA ILE A 365 -13.71 0.95 1.89
C ILE A 365 -14.29 1.47 3.22
N ALA A 366 -13.46 1.63 4.25
CA ALA A 366 -13.90 2.19 5.53
C ALA A 366 -14.48 3.60 5.37
N GLU A 367 -13.86 4.45 4.55
CA GLU A 367 -14.33 5.81 4.29
C GLU A 367 -15.64 5.85 3.49
N LEU A 368 -15.84 4.94 2.52
CA LEU A 368 -17.13 4.80 1.83
C LEU A 368 -18.26 4.50 2.82
N HIS A 369 -18.02 3.59 3.77
CA HIS A 369 -19.02 3.25 4.78
C HIS A 369 -19.26 4.42 5.74
N ARG A 370 -18.22 5.11 6.17
CA ARG A 370 -18.32 6.25 7.08
C ARG A 370 -19.09 7.42 6.47
N THR A 371 -18.91 7.69 5.17
CA THR A 371 -19.51 8.84 4.48
C THR A 371 -20.81 8.51 3.75
N GLY A 372 -21.15 7.23 3.59
CA GLY A 372 -22.27 6.79 2.77
C GLY A 372 -21.99 6.88 1.26
N GLY A 373 -20.75 7.11 0.86
CA GLY A 373 -20.35 7.17 -0.54
C GLY A 373 -20.56 5.85 -1.28
N ARG A 374 -20.63 5.89 -2.61
CA ARG A 374 -20.86 4.70 -3.45
C ARG A 374 -19.58 4.13 -4.05
N TYR A 375 -18.78 4.95 -4.70
CA TYR A 375 -17.58 4.50 -5.43
C TYR A 375 -16.28 5.02 -4.80
N ALA A 376 -15.31 4.12 -4.67
CA ALA A 376 -13.94 4.47 -4.33
C ALA A 376 -12.97 4.09 -5.44
N LEU A 377 -12.07 5.01 -5.77
CA LEU A 377 -10.89 4.77 -6.61
C LEU A 377 -9.67 4.58 -5.71
N VAL A 378 -8.94 3.50 -5.93
CA VAL A 378 -7.64 3.22 -5.30
C VAL A 378 -6.60 3.18 -6.39
N THR A 379 -5.57 4.04 -6.32
CA THR A 379 -4.52 4.12 -7.33
C THR A 379 -3.16 4.47 -6.74
N MET A 380 -2.09 4.07 -7.41
CA MET A 380 -0.74 4.36 -6.98
C MET A 380 0.28 4.26 -8.11
N CYS A 381 1.35 5.05 -7.98
CA CYS A 381 2.54 4.94 -8.81
C CYS A 381 3.40 3.75 -8.36
N ILE A 382 4.22 3.27 -9.27
CA ILE A 382 5.06 2.09 -9.05
C ILE A 382 6.43 2.37 -9.66
N GLY A 383 7.48 2.12 -8.92
CA GLY A 383 8.86 2.22 -9.40
C GLY A 383 9.07 1.44 -10.70
N GLY A 384 9.98 1.90 -11.55
CA GLY A 384 10.19 1.35 -12.89
C GLY A 384 9.15 1.82 -13.93
N GLY A 385 8.33 2.84 -13.61
CA GLY A 385 7.42 3.45 -14.57
C GLY A 385 6.12 2.69 -14.78
N GLN A 386 5.37 2.41 -13.72
CA GLN A 386 4.08 1.75 -13.82
C GLN A 386 3.02 2.46 -12.94
N GLY A 387 1.75 2.12 -13.18
CA GLY A 387 0.61 2.48 -12.35
C GLY A 387 -0.40 1.35 -12.26
N ILE A 388 -1.16 1.35 -11.18
CA ILE A 388 -2.26 0.43 -10.94
C ILE A 388 -3.45 1.21 -10.39
N ALA A 389 -4.65 0.84 -10.79
CA ALA A 389 -5.90 1.44 -10.31
C ALA A 389 -6.98 0.38 -10.17
N ALA A 390 -7.81 0.50 -9.14
CA ALA A 390 -9.00 -0.33 -8.93
C ALA A 390 -10.16 0.53 -8.43
N ILE A 391 -11.39 0.14 -8.81
CA ILE A 391 -12.62 0.79 -8.38
C ILE A 391 -13.43 -0.20 -7.56
N PHE A 392 -13.87 0.26 -6.39
CA PHE A 392 -14.73 -0.49 -5.47
C PHE A 392 -16.06 0.24 -5.32
N GLU A 393 -17.15 -0.51 -5.32
CA GLU A 393 -18.51 -0.02 -5.09
C GLU A 393 -19.01 -0.52 -3.73
N ARG A 394 -19.42 0.39 -2.84
CA ARG A 394 -20.05 0.03 -1.56
C ARG A 394 -21.37 -0.68 -1.81
N VAL A 395 -21.64 -1.72 -1.08
CA VAL A 395 -22.89 -2.51 -1.12
C VAL A 395 -23.58 -2.52 0.24
#